data_fed56b30a2c143ff6a9bd15ce8631359
#
_entry.id   fed56b30a2c143ff6a9bd15ce8631359
#
_cell.length_a   1.000
_cell.length_b   1.000
_cell.length_c   1.000
_cell.angle_alpha   90.00
_cell.angle_beta   90.00
_cell.angle_gamma   90.00
#
_symmetry.space_group_name_H-M   'P 1'
#
loop_
_entity.id
_entity.type
_entity.pdbx_description
1 polymer ?
#
loop_
_entity_poly.entity_id
_entity_poly.type
_entity_poly.pdbx_seq_one_letter_code
_entity_poly.pdbx_strand_id
1 'polypeptide(L)'
;MKKLLFCAAMLLSGLQALPVNAAAAAQPFVRWSVYSAAAGNENALRAAVAALNTALQNSEGVLAVYGGEDENGVMRYLEIYTDENGFNAAQNNANVKTAAAQAFKLAQVHKTLAADAFNLQSKTTGTADKARMALLVIDPAQLDTYKKVLAKEMQSAVTSEEGVLALLATTETARPNVFHLLELYADDNAYRAHIDGPYFQEYNKAVQTMVTDKVLIVNKPQAVTLSGKNLK
;
A
#
# COMPACT_ATOMS: atom_id res chain seq x y z
N MET A 1 -29.85 81.61 -4.34
CA MET A 1 -30.38 80.42 -3.66
C MET A 1 -29.97 79.17 -4.46
N LYS A 2 -28.95 78.51 -4.04
CA LYS A 2 -28.39 77.30 -4.74
C LYS A 2 -28.83 76.09 -3.95
N LYS A 3 -29.60 75.20 -4.58
CA LYS A 3 -29.95 73.86 -4.05
C LYS A 3 -28.82 72.89 -4.25
N LEU A 4 -28.28 72.33 -3.17
CA LEU A 4 -27.41 71.21 -3.20
C LEU A 4 -28.23 69.88 -3.30
N LEU A 5 -28.02 69.11 -4.33
CA LEU A 5 -28.46 67.70 -4.41
C LEU A 5 -27.36 66.81 -3.75
N PHE A 6 -27.81 66.09 -2.73
CA PHE A 6 -27.02 64.97 -2.16
C PHE A 6 -27.31 63.69 -2.95
N CYS A 7 -26.30 63.17 -3.64
CA CYS A 7 -26.33 61.79 -4.19
C CYS A 7 -25.82 60.83 -3.12
N ALA A 8 -26.66 59.93 -2.64
CA ALA A 8 -26.29 58.84 -1.78
C ALA A 8 -25.78 57.67 -2.66
N ALA A 9 -24.50 57.37 -2.59
CA ALA A 9 -23.93 56.17 -3.20
C ALA A 9 -24.15 54.98 -2.26
N MET A 10 -24.97 54.02 -2.69
CA MET A 10 -25.07 52.70 -2.03
C MET A 10 -23.85 51.86 -2.39
N LEU A 11 -23.01 51.59 -1.41
CA LEU A 11 -21.96 50.56 -1.48
C LEU A 11 -22.63 49.18 -1.32
N LEU A 12 -22.78 48.46 -2.43
CA LEU A 12 -23.04 47.00 -2.37
C LEU A 12 -21.71 46.32 -1.98
N SER A 13 -21.61 45.92 -0.72
CA SER A 13 -20.58 44.99 -0.27
C SER A 13 -20.89 43.58 -0.80
N GLY A 14 -20.21 43.20 -1.89
CA GLY A 14 -20.27 41.83 -2.39
C GLY A 14 -19.63 40.86 -1.36
N LEU A 15 -20.47 40.01 -0.75
CA LEU A 15 -19.97 38.86 -0.03
C LEU A 15 -19.27 37.91 -1.04
N GLN A 16 -17.96 37.95 -1.05
CA GLN A 16 -17.22 36.89 -1.73
C GLN A 16 -17.32 35.62 -0.88
N ALA A 17 -18.03 34.63 -1.38
CA ALA A 17 -17.99 33.28 -0.82
C ALA A 17 -16.54 32.77 -0.88
N LEU A 18 -15.94 32.49 0.27
CA LEU A 18 -14.67 31.81 0.35
C LEU A 18 -14.80 30.45 -0.34
N PRO A 19 -13.81 30.01 -1.12
CA PRO A 19 -13.86 28.69 -1.72
C PRO A 19 -13.95 27.66 -0.60
N VAL A 20 -15.00 26.84 -0.64
CA VAL A 20 -15.10 25.63 0.19
C VAL A 20 -13.87 24.80 -0.15
N ASN A 21 -12.96 24.69 0.81
CA ASN A 21 -11.80 23.83 0.69
C ASN A 21 -12.33 22.42 0.37
N ALA A 22 -12.08 21.92 -0.83
CA ALA A 22 -12.34 20.54 -1.16
C ALA A 22 -11.58 19.71 -0.11
N ALA A 23 -12.31 18.95 0.71
CA ALA A 23 -11.70 18.08 1.69
C ALA A 23 -10.63 17.23 0.96
N ALA A 24 -9.39 17.28 1.44
CA ALA A 24 -8.34 16.45 0.89
C ALA A 24 -8.87 15.01 0.91
N ALA A 25 -8.77 14.30 -0.21
CA ALA A 25 -9.20 12.90 -0.27
C ALA A 25 -8.52 12.14 0.87
N ALA A 26 -9.32 11.40 1.63
CA ALA A 26 -8.80 10.62 2.75
C ALA A 26 -7.68 9.71 2.24
N GLN A 27 -6.52 9.75 2.89
CA GLN A 27 -5.40 8.90 2.52
C GLN A 27 -5.69 7.48 3.01
N PRO A 28 -5.35 6.46 2.20
CA PRO A 28 -5.47 5.07 2.64
C PRO A 28 -4.70 4.84 3.94
N PHE A 29 -5.34 4.17 4.90
CA PHE A 29 -4.65 3.67 6.07
C PHE A 29 -4.01 2.32 5.71
N VAL A 30 -2.72 2.15 6.01
CA VAL A 30 -2.00 0.91 5.68
C VAL A 30 -1.23 0.39 6.89
N ARG A 31 -1.09 -0.94 6.96
CA ARG A 31 -0.18 -1.57 7.92
C ARG A 31 0.35 -2.89 7.37
N TRP A 32 1.47 -3.32 7.89
CA TRP A 32 1.99 -4.66 7.67
C TRP A 32 1.69 -5.57 8.85
N SER A 33 1.27 -6.79 8.55
CA SER A 33 1.14 -7.88 9.52
C SER A 33 2.13 -8.99 9.19
N VAL A 34 2.86 -9.47 10.20
CA VAL A 34 3.89 -10.50 10.05
C VAL A 34 3.57 -11.64 11.02
N TYR A 35 3.60 -12.86 10.51
CA TYR A 35 3.34 -14.06 11.28
C TYR A 35 4.43 -15.11 11.05
N SER A 36 4.81 -15.83 12.10
CA SER A 36 5.53 -17.09 11.98
C SER A 36 4.99 -18.11 12.98
N ALA A 37 5.02 -19.39 12.61
CA ALA A 37 4.52 -20.48 13.44
C ALA A 37 5.62 -21.01 14.38
N ALA A 38 5.20 -21.58 15.52
CA ALA A 38 6.04 -22.54 16.22
C ALA A 38 6.12 -23.84 15.39
N ALA A 39 7.22 -24.59 15.56
CA ALA A 39 7.42 -25.85 14.88
C ALA A 39 6.22 -26.79 15.05
N GLY A 40 5.73 -27.34 13.95
CA GLY A 40 4.58 -28.25 13.90
C GLY A 40 3.22 -27.55 13.76
N ASN A 41 3.15 -26.19 13.86
CA ASN A 41 1.92 -25.43 13.72
C ASN A 41 1.81 -24.70 12.36
N GLU A 42 2.74 -24.91 11.44
CA GLU A 42 2.85 -24.15 10.19
C GLU A 42 1.58 -24.21 9.34
N ASN A 43 1.05 -25.42 9.14
CA ASN A 43 -0.18 -25.62 8.34
C ASN A 43 -1.41 -25.02 9.03
N ALA A 44 -1.51 -25.17 10.36
CA ALA A 44 -2.63 -24.62 11.12
C ALA A 44 -2.61 -23.09 11.10
N LEU A 45 -1.42 -22.48 11.26
CA LEU A 45 -1.28 -21.03 11.18
C LEU A 45 -1.57 -20.51 9.76
N ARG A 46 -1.08 -21.18 8.70
CA ARG A 46 -1.42 -20.80 7.31
C ARG A 46 -2.94 -20.75 7.09
N ALA A 47 -3.64 -21.80 7.52
CA ALA A 47 -5.11 -21.87 7.40
C ALA A 47 -5.80 -20.74 8.19
N ALA A 48 -5.33 -20.47 9.42
CA ALA A 48 -5.90 -19.41 10.26
C ALA A 48 -5.63 -17.99 9.69
N VAL A 49 -4.42 -17.73 9.16
CA VAL A 49 -4.10 -16.46 8.52
C VAL A 49 -4.88 -16.29 7.21
N ALA A 50 -5.04 -17.35 6.41
CA ALA A 50 -5.89 -17.31 5.21
C ALA A 50 -7.36 -16.97 5.55
N ALA A 51 -7.90 -17.56 6.61
CA ALA A 51 -9.24 -17.24 7.10
C ALA A 51 -9.36 -15.78 7.57
N LEU A 52 -8.33 -15.26 8.27
CA LEU A 52 -8.27 -13.86 8.68
C LEU A 52 -8.24 -12.92 7.46
N ASN A 53 -7.38 -13.20 6.49
CA ASN A 53 -7.29 -12.39 5.26
C ASN A 53 -8.62 -12.38 4.49
N THR A 54 -9.32 -13.52 4.42
CA THR A 54 -10.66 -13.61 3.83
C THR A 54 -11.68 -12.78 4.61
N ALA A 55 -11.66 -12.84 5.93
CA ALA A 55 -12.56 -12.04 6.78
C ALA A 55 -12.30 -10.54 6.62
N LEU A 56 -11.03 -10.13 6.54
CA LEU A 56 -10.63 -8.75 6.26
C LEU A 56 -11.13 -8.29 4.88
N GLN A 57 -10.84 -9.03 3.81
CA GLN A 57 -11.24 -8.67 2.44
C GLN A 57 -12.75 -8.51 2.29
N ASN A 58 -13.55 -9.24 3.06
CA ASN A 58 -15.01 -9.17 3.08
C ASN A 58 -15.55 -8.07 4.04
N SER A 59 -14.68 -7.36 4.74
CA SER A 59 -15.10 -6.32 5.67
C SER A 59 -15.23 -4.96 4.98
N GLU A 60 -16.17 -4.17 5.47
CA GLU A 60 -16.31 -2.77 5.07
C GLU A 60 -15.04 -1.99 5.41
N GLY A 61 -14.69 -1.04 4.55
CA GLY A 61 -13.49 -0.21 4.71
C GLY A 61 -12.18 -0.87 4.32
N VAL A 62 -12.14 -2.18 4.02
CA VAL A 62 -10.94 -2.86 3.50
C VAL A 62 -10.89 -2.74 1.99
N LEU A 63 -9.79 -2.19 1.46
CA LEU A 63 -9.53 -2.10 0.02
C LEU A 63 -8.83 -3.36 -0.49
N ALA A 64 -7.79 -3.82 0.22
CA ALA A 64 -7.04 -5.01 -0.17
C ALA A 64 -6.27 -5.60 1.02
N VAL A 65 -5.94 -6.89 0.91
CA VAL A 65 -4.95 -7.58 1.74
C VAL A 65 -4.09 -8.41 0.80
N TYR A 66 -2.84 -8.00 0.64
CA TYR A 66 -1.89 -8.63 -0.28
C TYR A 66 -0.62 -9.05 0.45
N GLY A 67 -0.07 -10.17 0.05
CA GLY A 67 1.16 -10.66 0.64
C GLY A 67 1.36 -12.15 0.39
N GLY A 68 2.19 -12.78 1.19
CA GLY A 68 2.48 -14.19 1.06
C GLY A 68 3.47 -14.70 2.11
N GLU A 69 3.80 -15.97 1.98
CA GLU A 69 4.78 -16.67 2.80
C GLU A 69 6.13 -16.71 2.06
N ASP A 70 7.21 -16.40 2.77
CA ASP A 70 8.57 -16.55 2.23
C ASP A 70 9.10 -17.99 2.39
N GLU A 71 10.28 -18.24 1.85
CA GLU A 71 10.93 -19.56 1.90
C GLU A 71 11.20 -20.04 3.33
N ASN A 72 11.32 -19.13 4.30
CA ASN A 72 11.53 -19.40 5.72
C ASN A 72 10.24 -19.61 6.50
N GLY A 73 9.08 -19.60 5.84
CA GLY A 73 7.78 -19.77 6.49
C GLY A 73 7.25 -18.52 7.19
N VAL A 74 7.86 -17.36 6.95
CA VAL A 74 7.36 -16.08 7.49
C VAL A 74 6.32 -15.50 6.54
N MET A 75 5.12 -15.30 7.02
CA MET A 75 4.02 -14.69 6.29
C MET A 75 3.99 -13.18 6.54
N ARG A 76 3.90 -12.39 5.45
CA ARG A 76 3.81 -10.93 5.50
C ARG A 76 2.66 -10.47 4.62
N TYR A 77 1.80 -9.63 5.16
CA TYR A 77 0.64 -9.08 4.45
C TYR A 77 0.58 -7.57 4.62
N LEU A 78 0.41 -6.87 3.52
CA LEU A 78 0.03 -5.47 3.48
C LEU A 78 -1.49 -5.38 3.50
N GLU A 79 -2.02 -4.75 4.52
CA GLU A 79 -3.44 -4.47 4.69
C GLU A 79 -3.69 -3.01 4.30
N ILE A 80 -4.64 -2.78 3.41
CA ILE A 80 -4.97 -1.47 2.85
C ILE A 80 -6.43 -1.17 3.13
N TYR A 81 -6.69 -0.05 3.78
CA TYR A 81 -8.02 0.39 4.19
C TYR A 81 -8.34 1.74 3.55
N THR A 82 -9.62 2.07 3.44
CA THR A 82 -10.08 3.37 2.91
C THR A 82 -9.46 4.54 3.68
N ASP A 83 -9.41 4.42 5.00
CA ASP A 83 -8.89 5.37 5.97
C ASP A 83 -8.82 4.71 7.36
N GLU A 84 -8.54 5.47 8.40
CA GLU A 84 -8.51 5.00 9.78
C GLU A 84 -9.90 4.52 10.27
N ASN A 85 -10.99 5.11 9.79
CA ASN A 85 -12.34 4.65 10.13
C ASN A 85 -12.62 3.28 9.53
N GLY A 86 -12.22 3.06 8.27
CA GLY A 86 -12.30 1.75 7.62
C GLY A 86 -11.48 0.69 8.35
N PHE A 87 -10.28 1.05 8.80
CA PHE A 87 -9.47 0.17 9.65
C PHE A 87 -10.21 -0.18 10.95
N ASN A 88 -10.73 0.82 11.68
CA ASN A 88 -11.44 0.62 12.93
C ASN A 88 -12.72 -0.22 12.75
N ALA A 89 -13.47 0.00 11.67
CA ALA A 89 -14.65 -0.80 11.32
C ALA A 89 -14.27 -2.27 11.09
N ALA A 90 -13.22 -2.54 10.30
CA ALA A 90 -12.74 -3.89 10.05
C ALA A 90 -12.26 -4.58 11.34
N GLN A 91 -11.51 -3.89 12.21
CA GLN A 91 -11.06 -4.44 13.49
C GLN A 91 -12.25 -4.72 14.44
N ASN A 92 -13.38 -4.04 14.29
CA ASN A 92 -14.59 -4.28 15.08
C ASN A 92 -15.52 -5.36 14.50
N ASN A 93 -15.28 -5.83 13.28
CA ASN A 93 -16.03 -6.90 12.66
C ASN A 93 -15.85 -8.22 13.45
N ALA A 94 -16.97 -8.89 13.78
CA ALA A 94 -16.95 -10.11 14.61
C ALA A 94 -16.17 -11.26 13.93
N ASN A 95 -16.28 -11.41 12.61
CA ASN A 95 -15.57 -12.46 11.87
C ASN A 95 -14.07 -12.20 11.87
N VAL A 96 -13.66 -10.94 11.72
CA VAL A 96 -12.24 -10.54 11.80
C VAL A 96 -11.68 -10.80 13.19
N LYS A 97 -12.42 -10.41 14.26
CA LYS A 97 -12.00 -10.68 15.64
C LYS A 97 -11.80 -12.17 15.91
N THR A 98 -12.75 -13.00 15.46
CA THR A 98 -12.69 -14.45 15.66
C THR A 98 -11.49 -15.05 14.90
N ALA A 99 -11.31 -14.69 13.62
CA ALA A 99 -10.21 -15.21 12.81
C ALA A 99 -8.84 -14.72 13.32
N ALA A 100 -8.74 -13.45 13.75
CA ALA A 100 -7.52 -12.89 14.33
C ALA A 100 -7.14 -13.61 15.62
N ALA A 101 -8.09 -13.86 16.53
CA ALA A 101 -7.84 -14.60 17.77
C ALA A 101 -7.27 -16.00 17.50
N GLN A 102 -7.80 -16.70 16.47
CA GLN A 102 -7.29 -18.00 16.07
C GLN A 102 -5.87 -17.93 15.50
N ALA A 103 -5.60 -16.97 14.61
CA ALA A 103 -4.26 -16.78 14.04
C ALA A 103 -3.23 -16.43 15.14
N PHE A 104 -3.58 -15.52 16.06
CA PHE A 104 -2.68 -15.11 17.15
C PHE A 104 -2.37 -16.23 18.12
N LYS A 105 -3.35 -17.11 18.41
CA LYS A 105 -3.13 -18.28 19.26
C LYS A 105 -2.11 -19.27 18.66
N LEU A 106 -2.05 -19.38 17.34
CA LEU A 106 -1.17 -20.33 16.63
C LEU A 106 0.19 -19.72 16.26
N ALA A 107 0.29 -18.40 16.26
CA ALA A 107 1.53 -17.70 15.92
C ALA A 107 2.52 -17.74 17.08
N GLN A 108 3.77 -18.12 16.79
CA GLN A 108 4.91 -17.87 17.69
C GLN A 108 5.31 -16.39 17.67
N VAL A 109 5.28 -15.81 16.46
CA VAL A 109 5.51 -14.38 16.27
C VAL A 109 4.31 -13.80 15.54
N HIS A 110 3.75 -12.75 16.12
CA HIS A 110 2.82 -11.85 15.48
C HIS A 110 3.28 -10.42 15.71
N LYS A 111 3.52 -9.70 14.63
CA LYS A 111 3.92 -8.28 14.67
C LYS A 111 3.09 -7.49 13.68
N THR A 112 2.75 -6.26 14.06
CA THR A 112 2.22 -5.26 13.15
C THR A 112 3.21 -4.10 13.04
N LEU A 113 3.32 -3.55 11.84
CA LEU A 113 4.15 -2.39 11.57
C LEU A 113 3.25 -1.28 11.03
N ALA A 114 3.23 -0.15 11.74
CA ALA A 114 2.58 1.07 11.27
C ALA A 114 3.35 1.61 10.07
N ALA A 115 2.63 1.89 9.01
CA ALA A 115 3.19 2.36 7.76
C ALA A 115 2.34 3.48 7.16
N ASP A 116 2.98 4.30 6.33
CA ASP A 116 2.32 5.34 5.55
C ASP A 116 2.30 4.91 4.08
N ALA A 117 1.16 5.07 3.42
CA ALA A 117 1.05 4.82 2.00
C ALA A 117 1.90 5.85 1.24
N PHE A 118 2.87 5.36 0.46
CA PHE A 118 3.65 6.25 -0.41
C PHE A 118 3.09 6.25 -1.82
N ASN A 119 2.97 5.06 -2.43
CA ASN A 119 2.43 4.90 -3.78
C ASN A 119 1.81 3.50 -3.91
N LEU A 120 0.53 3.43 -4.28
CA LEU A 120 -0.23 2.19 -4.35
C LEU A 120 -0.77 2.01 -5.78
N GLN A 121 0.11 1.64 -6.71
CA GLN A 121 -0.27 1.40 -8.11
C GLN A 121 -0.76 -0.04 -8.30
N SER A 122 -1.99 -0.22 -8.80
CA SER A 122 -2.50 -1.56 -9.12
C SER A 122 -3.49 -1.54 -10.28
N LYS A 123 -3.55 -2.66 -11.00
CA LYS A 123 -4.69 -2.99 -11.84
C LYS A 123 -5.86 -3.39 -10.95
N THR A 124 -7.08 -3.23 -11.42
CA THR A 124 -8.28 -3.54 -10.64
C THR A 124 -8.60 -5.02 -10.60
N THR A 125 -8.15 -5.78 -11.61
CA THR A 125 -8.42 -7.21 -11.74
C THR A 125 -7.16 -7.96 -12.20
N GLY A 126 -7.12 -9.24 -11.90
CA GLY A 126 -6.05 -10.15 -12.27
C GLY A 126 -5.75 -11.16 -11.16
N THR A 127 -5.02 -12.20 -11.50
CA THR A 127 -4.45 -13.15 -10.54
C THR A 127 -2.94 -13.13 -10.69
N ALA A 128 -2.26 -12.82 -9.60
CA ALA A 128 -0.81 -12.85 -9.52
C ALA A 128 -0.34 -14.22 -9.03
N ASP A 129 0.55 -14.86 -9.75
CA ASP A 129 1.20 -16.10 -9.32
C ASP A 129 2.63 -15.84 -8.82
N LYS A 130 3.10 -14.61 -8.98
CA LYS A 130 4.43 -14.18 -8.52
C LYS A 130 4.32 -12.95 -7.64
N ALA A 131 4.87 -13.04 -6.43
CA ALA A 131 5.02 -11.91 -5.52
C ALA A 131 6.50 -11.70 -5.17
N ARG A 132 6.89 -10.45 -5.01
CA ARG A 132 8.20 -10.02 -4.52
C ARG A 132 8.01 -8.98 -3.44
N MET A 133 8.89 -9.00 -2.46
CA MET A 133 8.96 -7.94 -1.46
C MET A 133 10.39 -7.43 -1.36
N ALA A 134 10.54 -6.14 -1.12
CA ALA A 134 11.80 -5.52 -0.83
C ALA A 134 11.68 -4.60 0.37
N LEU A 135 12.66 -4.66 1.25
CA LEU A 135 12.90 -3.66 2.28
C LEU A 135 14.10 -2.83 1.84
N LEU A 136 13.93 -1.53 1.69
CA LEU A 136 14.98 -0.62 1.23
C LEU A 136 15.19 0.48 2.26
N VAL A 137 16.45 0.76 2.58
CA VAL A 137 16.82 1.94 3.38
C VAL A 137 17.42 2.98 2.44
N ILE A 138 16.85 4.15 2.44
CA ILE A 138 17.25 5.24 1.54
C ILE A 138 18.09 6.26 2.31
N ASP A 139 19.14 6.77 1.67
CA ASP A 139 19.89 7.91 2.18
C ASP A 139 18.94 9.10 2.41
N PRO A 140 18.79 9.60 3.64
CA PRO A 140 17.87 10.70 3.93
C PRO A 140 18.13 11.96 3.09
N ALA A 141 19.38 12.20 2.68
CA ALA A 141 19.73 13.34 1.85
C ALA A 141 19.19 13.22 0.41
N GLN A 142 18.86 12.02 -0.03
CA GLN A 142 18.38 11.72 -1.39
C GLN A 142 16.91 11.28 -1.41
N LEU A 143 16.22 11.29 -0.27
CA LEU A 143 14.89 10.72 -0.10
C LEU A 143 13.87 11.31 -1.09
N ASP A 144 13.82 12.62 -1.27
CA ASP A 144 12.88 13.28 -2.17
C ASP A 144 13.13 12.93 -3.65
N THR A 145 14.40 12.78 -4.02
CA THR A 145 14.78 12.34 -5.37
C THR A 145 14.38 10.89 -5.59
N TYR A 146 14.67 10.03 -4.62
CA TYR A 146 14.27 8.62 -4.63
C TYR A 146 12.76 8.46 -4.82
N LYS A 147 11.95 9.17 -4.03
CA LYS A 147 10.48 9.14 -4.13
C LYS A 147 9.99 9.48 -5.53
N LYS A 148 10.56 10.49 -6.18
CA LYS A 148 10.18 10.88 -7.55
C LYS A 148 10.51 9.79 -8.57
N VAL A 149 11.70 9.22 -8.46
CA VAL A 149 12.16 8.16 -9.37
C VAL A 149 11.32 6.90 -9.22
N LEU A 150 11.07 6.46 -7.97
CA LEU A 150 10.25 5.28 -7.68
C LEU A 150 8.80 5.50 -8.16
N ALA A 151 8.19 6.65 -7.87
CA ALA A 151 6.81 6.91 -8.29
C ALA A 151 6.65 6.88 -9.82
N LYS A 152 7.62 7.44 -10.57
CA LYS A 152 7.63 7.40 -12.04
C LYS A 152 7.70 5.97 -12.56
N GLU A 153 8.62 5.17 -12.03
CA GLU A 153 8.79 3.77 -12.40
C GLU A 153 7.51 2.98 -12.15
N MET A 154 6.97 3.00 -10.92
CA MET A 154 5.76 2.27 -10.54
C MET A 154 4.57 2.59 -11.43
N GLN A 155 4.34 3.88 -11.71
CA GLN A 155 3.24 4.31 -12.58
C GLN A 155 3.45 3.82 -14.01
N SER A 156 4.66 3.96 -14.56
CA SER A 156 4.97 3.56 -15.94
C SER A 156 4.83 2.06 -16.12
N ALA A 157 5.39 1.26 -15.20
CA ALA A 157 5.35 -0.20 -15.26
C ALA A 157 3.91 -0.73 -15.16
N VAL A 158 3.13 -0.32 -14.15
CA VAL A 158 1.74 -0.79 -13.99
C VAL A 158 0.86 -0.39 -15.18
N THR A 159 1.12 0.79 -15.78
CA THR A 159 0.32 1.26 -16.92
C THR A 159 0.68 0.55 -18.23
N SER A 160 1.98 0.27 -18.47
CA SER A 160 2.48 -0.14 -19.78
C SER A 160 2.85 -1.61 -19.87
N GLU A 161 3.13 -2.28 -18.76
CA GLU A 161 3.54 -3.69 -18.73
C GLU A 161 2.35 -4.56 -18.33
N GLU A 162 1.86 -5.39 -19.27
CA GLU A 162 0.63 -6.17 -19.08
C GLU A 162 0.69 -7.08 -17.86
N GLY A 163 1.82 -7.74 -17.64
CA GLY A 163 2.02 -8.70 -16.56
C GLY A 163 2.37 -8.09 -15.20
N VAL A 164 2.63 -6.77 -15.10
CA VAL A 164 2.79 -6.06 -13.82
C VAL A 164 1.40 -5.71 -13.30
N LEU A 165 0.97 -6.37 -12.23
CA LEU A 165 -0.40 -6.25 -11.72
C LEU A 165 -0.52 -5.26 -10.58
N ALA A 166 0.48 -5.20 -9.69
CA ALA A 166 0.55 -4.19 -8.64
C ALA A 166 2.01 -3.91 -8.22
N LEU A 167 2.31 -2.65 -8.01
CA LEU A 167 3.52 -2.17 -7.35
C LEU A 167 3.07 -1.27 -6.19
N LEU A 168 3.30 -1.72 -4.96
CA LEU A 168 2.80 -1.10 -3.74
C LEU A 168 3.98 -0.71 -2.87
N ALA A 169 4.12 0.58 -2.60
CA ALA A 169 5.18 1.12 -1.78
C ALA A 169 4.62 1.84 -0.55
N THR A 170 5.14 1.46 0.60
CA THR A 170 4.85 2.10 1.89
C THR A 170 6.15 2.51 2.57
N THR A 171 6.09 3.48 3.48
CA THR A 171 7.21 3.83 4.35
C THR A 171 6.87 3.49 5.79
N GLU A 172 7.86 3.23 6.62
CA GLU A 172 7.60 3.11 8.06
C GLU A 172 7.26 4.48 8.66
N THR A 173 6.18 4.58 9.41
CA THR A 173 5.79 5.85 10.05
C THR A 173 6.90 6.40 10.96
N ALA A 174 7.62 5.54 11.67
CA ALA A 174 8.72 5.94 12.54
C ALA A 174 10.04 6.22 11.80
N ARG A 175 10.21 5.70 10.59
CA ARG A 175 11.42 5.81 9.77
C ARG A 175 11.06 6.07 8.30
N PRO A 176 10.73 7.31 7.90
CA PRO A 176 10.18 7.61 6.58
C PRO A 176 11.11 7.31 5.39
N ASN A 177 12.38 7.04 5.66
CA ASN A 177 13.38 6.61 4.68
C ASN A 177 13.50 5.08 4.54
N VAL A 178 12.68 4.30 5.27
CA VAL A 178 12.61 2.84 5.16
C VAL A 178 11.36 2.48 4.39
N PHE A 179 11.55 1.90 3.20
CA PHE A 179 10.49 1.51 2.29
C PHE A 179 10.24 0.01 2.35
N HIS A 180 8.97 -0.36 2.37
CA HIS A 180 8.51 -1.71 2.14
C HIS A 180 7.78 -1.74 0.80
N LEU A 181 8.30 -2.51 -0.13
CA LEU A 181 7.72 -2.71 -1.47
C LEU A 181 7.06 -4.08 -1.52
N LEU A 182 5.87 -4.15 -2.10
CA LEU A 182 5.21 -5.39 -2.48
C LEU A 182 4.86 -5.30 -3.96
N GLU A 183 5.32 -6.27 -4.73
CA GLU A 183 5.18 -6.33 -6.17
C GLU A 183 4.43 -7.60 -6.54
N LEU A 184 3.41 -7.48 -7.36
CA LEU A 184 2.57 -8.59 -7.83
C LEU A 184 2.63 -8.67 -9.36
N TYR A 185 3.02 -9.83 -9.85
CA TYR A 185 3.16 -10.12 -11.28
C TYR A 185 2.25 -11.29 -11.67
N ALA A 186 1.78 -11.30 -12.91
CA ALA A 186 0.97 -12.38 -13.44
C ALA A 186 1.67 -13.73 -13.27
N ASP A 187 2.97 -13.78 -13.61
CA ASP A 187 3.81 -14.97 -13.50
C ASP A 187 5.31 -14.61 -13.45
N ASP A 188 6.16 -15.62 -13.49
CA ASP A 188 7.62 -15.46 -13.47
C ASP A 188 8.16 -14.81 -14.76
N ASN A 189 7.49 -14.99 -15.91
CA ASN A 189 7.89 -14.34 -17.17
C ASN A 189 7.60 -12.85 -17.13
N ALA A 190 6.45 -12.45 -16.58
CA ALA A 190 6.10 -11.06 -16.36
C ALA A 190 7.10 -10.36 -15.43
N TYR A 191 7.51 -11.02 -14.34
CA TYR A 191 8.56 -10.52 -13.47
C TYR A 191 9.89 -10.32 -14.20
N ARG A 192 10.32 -11.31 -15.00
CA ARG A 192 11.57 -11.20 -15.78
C ARG A 192 11.50 -10.09 -16.82
N ALA A 193 10.38 -10.00 -17.54
CA ALA A 193 10.17 -8.92 -18.51
C ALA A 193 10.24 -7.54 -17.86
N HIS A 194 9.70 -7.39 -16.64
CA HIS A 194 9.77 -6.15 -15.88
C HIS A 194 11.21 -5.79 -15.49
N ILE A 195 11.97 -6.70 -14.88
CA ILE A 195 13.34 -6.39 -14.44
C ILE A 195 14.30 -6.16 -15.60
N ASP A 196 14.04 -6.73 -16.77
CA ASP A 196 14.79 -6.50 -18.00
C ASP A 196 14.27 -5.29 -18.79
N GLY A 197 13.10 -4.79 -18.41
CA GLY A 197 12.38 -3.72 -19.08
C GLY A 197 12.95 -2.32 -18.83
N PRO A 198 12.65 -1.35 -19.70
CA PRO A 198 13.29 -0.03 -19.67
C PRO A 198 12.95 0.76 -18.40
N TYR A 199 11.76 0.63 -17.84
CA TYR A 199 11.34 1.37 -16.65
C TYR A 199 12.13 0.95 -15.42
N PHE A 200 12.23 -0.37 -15.18
CA PHE A 200 13.02 -0.88 -14.08
C PHE A 200 14.51 -0.61 -14.26
N GLN A 201 15.05 -0.75 -15.47
CA GLN A 201 16.47 -0.49 -15.75
C GLN A 201 16.83 1.01 -15.53
N GLU A 202 15.97 1.94 -15.95
CA GLU A 202 16.12 3.36 -15.65
C GLU A 202 16.11 3.63 -14.13
N TYR A 203 15.12 3.08 -13.43
CA TYR A 203 15.01 3.15 -11.98
C TYR A 203 16.26 2.60 -11.29
N ASN A 204 16.63 1.36 -11.60
CA ASN A 204 17.75 0.67 -10.97
C ASN A 204 19.07 1.44 -11.13
N LYS A 205 19.31 2.00 -12.32
CA LYS A 205 20.48 2.87 -12.58
C LYS A 205 20.44 4.15 -11.74
N ALA A 206 19.28 4.78 -11.65
CA ALA A 206 19.14 6.06 -10.95
C ALA A 206 19.32 5.96 -9.44
N VAL A 207 18.93 4.83 -8.83
CA VAL A 207 18.89 4.68 -7.36
C VAL A 207 20.14 4.04 -6.75
N GLN A 208 21.15 3.67 -7.55
CA GLN A 208 22.34 2.95 -7.08
C GLN A 208 23.08 3.59 -5.90
N THR A 209 23.10 4.92 -5.85
CA THR A 209 23.74 5.69 -4.78
C THR A 209 22.76 6.14 -3.69
N MET A 210 21.46 5.91 -3.88
CA MET A 210 20.41 6.35 -2.97
C MET A 210 20.03 5.27 -1.95
N VAL A 211 20.14 3.98 -2.36
CA VAL A 211 19.82 2.84 -1.51
C VAL A 211 21.05 2.47 -0.69
N THR A 212 20.97 2.63 0.62
CA THR A 212 22.06 2.34 1.56
C THR A 212 22.01 0.94 2.12
N ASP A 213 20.82 0.32 2.18
CA ASP A 213 20.63 -1.08 2.58
C ASP A 213 19.42 -1.67 1.86
N LYS A 214 19.47 -2.99 1.60
CA LYS A 214 18.45 -3.70 0.85
C LYS A 214 18.31 -5.15 1.30
N VAL A 215 17.07 -5.55 1.61
CA VAL A 215 16.69 -6.95 1.81
C VAL A 215 15.62 -7.34 0.79
N LEU A 216 15.91 -8.35 -0.02
CA LEU A 216 14.93 -8.92 -0.96
C LEU A 216 14.32 -10.17 -0.34
N ILE A 217 12.99 -10.25 -0.37
CA ILE A 217 12.22 -11.36 0.18
C ILE A 217 11.54 -12.08 -0.97
N VAL A 218 11.89 -13.35 -1.14
CA VAL A 218 11.30 -14.22 -2.15
C VAL A 218 10.10 -14.93 -1.54
N ASN A 219 8.93 -14.66 -2.05
CA ASN A 219 7.71 -15.35 -1.65
C ASN A 219 7.59 -16.69 -2.38
N LYS A 220 7.05 -17.69 -1.69
CA LYS A 220 6.62 -18.95 -2.31
C LYS A 220 5.58 -18.65 -3.38
N PRO A 221 5.52 -19.43 -4.47
CA PRO A 221 4.43 -19.33 -5.44
C PRO A 221 3.09 -19.48 -4.74
N GLN A 222 2.21 -18.51 -4.94
CA GLN A 222 0.89 -18.47 -4.34
C GLN A 222 0.01 -17.54 -5.18
N ALA A 223 -1.13 -18.04 -5.62
CA ALA A 223 -2.10 -17.24 -6.34
C ALA A 223 -2.67 -16.12 -5.44
N VAL A 224 -2.57 -14.88 -5.89
CA VAL A 224 -3.09 -13.68 -5.22
C VAL A 224 -4.07 -13.00 -6.17
N THR A 225 -5.36 -13.01 -5.82
CA THR A 225 -6.38 -12.32 -6.63
C THR A 225 -6.47 -10.86 -6.22
N LEU A 226 -6.40 -9.96 -7.22
CA LEU A 226 -6.62 -8.53 -7.00
C LEU A 226 -8.08 -8.28 -6.64
N SER A 227 -8.31 -7.37 -5.71
CA SER A 227 -9.63 -7.13 -5.09
C SER A 227 -10.68 -6.51 -6.01
N GLY A 228 -10.33 -6.05 -7.20
CA GLY A 228 -11.20 -5.27 -8.09
C GLY A 228 -11.48 -3.84 -7.61
N LYS A 229 -10.89 -3.42 -6.50
CA LYS A 229 -11.04 -2.08 -5.93
C LYS A 229 -9.89 -1.17 -6.40
N ASN A 230 -10.20 0.12 -6.56
CA ASN A 230 -9.17 1.11 -6.88
C ASN A 230 -8.39 1.47 -5.61
N LEU A 231 -7.06 1.32 -5.63
CA LEU A 231 -6.14 1.66 -4.53
C LEU A 231 -5.58 3.09 -4.63
N LYS A 232 -5.94 3.83 -5.71
CA LYS A 232 -5.47 5.21 -5.95
C LYS A 232 -6.30 6.22 -5.19
#